data_00c1392ecb81bc037fb98a9d803ae543
#
_entry.id   00c1392ecb81bc037fb98a9d803ae543
#
_cell.length_a   1.000
_cell.length_b   1.000
_cell.length_c   1.000
_cell.angle_alpha   90.00
_cell.angle_beta   90.00
_cell.angle_gamma   90.00
#
_symmetry.space_group_name_H-M   'P 1'
#
loop_
_entity.id
_entity.type
_entity.pdbx_description
1 polymer ?
#
loop_
_entity_poly.entity_id
_entity_poly.type
_entity_poly.pdbx_seq_one_letter_code
_entity_poly.pdbx_strand_id
1 'polypeptide(L)'
;MPSPLPSQSPTLPQPPLAPFRALLADAIRFWELRRIIYNLALSVVVILWLVLTWPHFRPALTLSSLLFLVIMGLLANACYCAAYLVDLPMQHFAVWRRWRWALWLIGTLFAILLANYWIADEIYPDFR
;
A
#
# COMPACT_ATOMS: atom_id res chain seq x y z
N MET A 1 -31.60 50.87 -17.30
CA MET A 1 -30.59 50.82 -16.22
C MET A 1 -29.78 49.60 -16.45
N PRO A 2 -28.48 49.69 -16.75
CA PRO A 2 -27.63 48.53 -16.88
C PRO A 2 -27.33 47.90 -15.51
N SER A 3 -27.47 46.60 -15.41
CA SER A 3 -27.18 45.85 -14.18
C SER A 3 -25.69 45.98 -13.82
N PRO A 4 -25.33 46.14 -12.54
CA PRO A 4 -23.94 46.20 -12.12
C PRO A 4 -23.26 44.87 -12.38
N LEU A 5 -22.08 44.91 -13.02
CA LEU A 5 -21.21 43.76 -13.23
C LEU A 5 -20.85 43.15 -11.86
N PRO A 6 -20.84 41.80 -11.75
CA PRO A 6 -20.41 41.18 -10.52
C PRO A 6 -18.96 41.57 -10.23
N SER A 7 -18.71 42.14 -9.05
CA SER A 7 -17.39 42.50 -8.56
C SER A 7 -16.54 41.22 -8.48
N GLN A 8 -15.58 41.08 -9.38
CA GLN A 8 -14.56 40.06 -9.28
C GLN A 8 -13.70 40.36 -8.05
N SER A 9 -13.91 39.60 -6.99
CA SER A 9 -13.04 39.63 -5.83
C SER A 9 -11.61 39.36 -6.29
N PRO A 10 -10.61 40.18 -5.90
CA PRO A 10 -9.23 39.93 -6.25
C PRO A 10 -8.82 38.57 -5.71
N THR A 11 -8.51 37.60 -6.60
CA THR A 11 -7.93 36.32 -6.24
C THR A 11 -6.57 36.58 -5.61
N LEU A 12 -6.50 36.43 -4.28
CA LEU A 12 -5.24 36.49 -3.56
C LEU A 12 -4.25 35.50 -4.19
N PRO A 13 -2.99 35.90 -4.42
CA PRO A 13 -1.98 34.99 -4.95
C PRO A 13 -1.81 33.80 -4.03
N GLN A 14 -2.11 32.62 -4.53
CA GLN A 14 -1.96 31.37 -3.79
C GLN A 14 -0.48 31.14 -3.47
N PRO A 15 -0.12 30.74 -2.24
CA PRO A 15 1.26 30.45 -1.91
C PRO A 15 1.81 29.34 -2.81
N PRO A 16 3.07 29.42 -3.25
CA PRO A 16 3.66 28.50 -4.22
C PRO A 16 3.67 27.02 -3.78
N LEU A 17 3.46 26.76 -2.49
CA LEU A 17 3.35 25.40 -1.92
C LEU A 17 1.91 24.83 -1.96
N ALA A 18 0.90 25.63 -2.31
CA ALA A 18 -0.47 25.16 -2.36
C ALA A 18 -0.70 23.99 -3.34
N PRO A 19 -0.15 24.01 -4.58
CA PRO A 19 -0.28 22.88 -5.49
C PRO A 19 0.41 21.62 -4.99
N PHE A 20 1.60 21.74 -4.37
CA PHE A 20 2.33 20.60 -3.80
C PHE A 20 1.58 19.95 -2.63
N ARG A 21 1.00 20.76 -1.75
CA ARG A 21 0.18 20.25 -0.64
C ARG A 21 -1.06 19.50 -1.13
N ALA A 22 -1.70 19.98 -2.18
CA ALA A 22 -2.85 19.31 -2.77
C ALA A 22 -2.46 17.95 -3.40
N LEU A 23 -1.34 17.88 -4.12
CA LEU A 23 -0.81 16.65 -4.68
C LEU A 23 -0.44 15.63 -3.59
N LEU A 24 0.20 16.10 -2.53
CA LEU A 24 0.57 15.26 -1.40
C LEU A 24 -0.67 14.73 -0.66
N ALA A 25 -1.67 15.56 -0.43
CA ALA A 25 -2.92 15.15 0.21
C ALA A 25 -3.68 14.10 -0.62
N ASP A 26 -3.71 14.25 -1.94
CA ASP A 26 -4.31 13.25 -2.85
C ASP A 26 -3.56 11.93 -2.81
N ALA A 27 -2.22 11.95 -2.84
CA ALA A 27 -1.40 10.77 -2.72
C ALA A 27 -1.65 10.05 -1.38
N ILE A 28 -1.58 10.77 -0.27
CA ILE A 28 -1.80 10.21 1.07
C ILE A 28 -3.19 9.57 1.14
N ARG A 29 -4.24 10.29 0.76
CA ARG A 29 -5.62 9.78 0.82
C ARG A 29 -5.80 8.53 -0.05
N PHE A 30 -5.16 8.48 -1.22
CA PHE A 30 -5.25 7.32 -2.10
C PHE A 30 -4.56 6.11 -1.49
N TRP A 31 -3.34 6.26 -0.98
CA TRP A 31 -2.51 5.15 -0.53
C TRP A 31 -2.86 4.68 0.89
N GLU A 32 -3.24 5.56 1.82
CA GLU A 32 -3.57 5.19 3.19
C GLU A 32 -4.75 4.20 3.28
N LEU A 33 -5.84 4.46 2.57
CA LEU A 33 -6.97 3.54 2.56
C LEU A 33 -6.58 2.16 2.00
N ARG A 34 -5.76 2.15 0.95
CA ARG A 34 -5.31 0.92 0.30
C ARG A 34 -4.27 0.17 1.11
N ARG A 35 -3.50 0.87 1.91
CA ARG A 35 -2.57 0.27 2.86
C ARG A 35 -3.31 -0.58 3.90
N ILE A 36 -4.45 -0.11 4.38
CA ILE A 36 -5.29 -0.87 5.31
C ILE A 36 -5.78 -2.16 4.63
N ILE A 37 -6.29 -2.08 3.40
CA ILE A 37 -6.77 -3.23 2.63
C ILE A 37 -5.62 -4.21 2.35
N TYR A 38 -4.46 -3.71 1.97
CA TYR A 38 -3.25 -4.50 1.73
C TYR A 38 -2.82 -5.28 2.99
N ASN A 39 -2.70 -4.61 4.13
CA ASN A 39 -2.33 -5.25 5.38
C ASN A 39 -3.39 -6.25 5.86
N LEU A 40 -4.68 -5.94 5.66
CA LEU A 40 -5.78 -6.85 5.96
C LEU A 40 -5.69 -8.11 5.09
N ALA A 41 -5.44 -7.97 3.79
CA ALA A 41 -5.28 -9.11 2.88
C ALA A 41 -4.12 -10.02 3.30
N LEU A 42 -2.96 -9.46 3.63
CA LEU A 42 -1.81 -10.23 4.15
C LEU A 42 -2.13 -10.92 5.49
N SER A 43 -2.82 -10.23 6.39
CA SER A 43 -3.24 -10.82 7.68
C SER A 43 -4.19 -11.99 7.47
N VAL A 44 -5.13 -11.88 6.54
CA VAL A 44 -6.05 -12.98 6.18
C VAL A 44 -5.28 -14.19 5.65
N VAL A 45 -4.27 -13.98 4.80
CA VAL A 45 -3.42 -15.07 4.30
C VAL A 45 -2.74 -15.80 5.46
N VAL A 46 -2.11 -15.07 6.38
CA VAL A 46 -1.43 -15.67 7.54
C VAL A 46 -2.42 -16.44 8.43
N ILE A 47 -3.57 -15.84 8.74
CA ILE A 47 -4.61 -16.48 9.56
C ILE A 47 -5.16 -17.74 8.87
N LEU A 48 -5.39 -17.68 7.55
CA LEU A 48 -5.88 -18.81 6.77
C LEU A 48 -4.89 -19.97 6.82
N TRP A 49 -3.59 -19.72 6.66
CA TRP A 49 -2.56 -20.71 6.82
C TRP A 49 -2.57 -21.31 8.24
N LEU A 50 -2.63 -20.46 9.26
CA LEU A 50 -2.68 -20.89 10.65
C LEU A 50 -3.85 -21.84 10.93
N VAL A 51 -5.04 -21.53 10.42
CA VAL A 51 -6.27 -22.31 10.63
C VAL A 51 -6.26 -23.61 9.84
N LEU A 52 -5.86 -23.56 8.57
CA LEU A 52 -5.92 -24.71 7.66
C LEU A 52 -4.81 -25.74 7.92
N THR A 53 -3.66 -25.30 8.40
CA THR A 53 -2.50 -26.18 8.60
C THR A 53 -2.24 -26.52 10.08
N TRP A 54 -3.16 -26.18 10.96
CA TRP A 54 -3.07 -26.60 12.36
C TRP A 54 -3.27 -28.13 12.49
N PRO A 55 -2.37 -28.89 13.14
CA PRO A 55 -1.28 -28.50 14.04
C PRO A 55 0.11 -28.32 13.39
N HIS A 56 0.27 -28.52 12.07
CA HIS A 56 1.57 -28.45 11.38
C HIS A 56 2.22 -27.07 11.47
N PHE A 57 1.41 -26.01 11.62
CA PHE A 57 1.90 -24.65 11.81
C PHE A 57 2.56 -24.42 13.18
N ARG A 58 2.32 -25.32 14.15
CA ARG A 58 2.79 -25.15 15.52
C ARG A 58 4.32 -25.11 15.66
N PRO A 59 5.11 -25.95 14.94
CA PRO A 59 6.56 -25.85 14.95
C PRO A 59 7.12 -24.54 14.41
N ALA A 60 6.41 -23.89 13.48
CA ALA A 60 6.80 -22.59 12.91
C ALA A 60 6.56 -21.40 13.88
N LEU A 61 5.86 -21.62 15.01
CA LEU A 61 5.66 -20.60 16.04
C LEU A 61 6.88 -20.48 16.98
N THR A 62 8.08 -20.51 16.41
CA THR A 62 9.29 -20.21 17.16
C THR A 62 9.51 -18.71 17.24
N LEU A 63 10.27 -18.26 18.23
CA LEU A 63 10.59 -16.83 18.37
C LEU A 63 11.33 -16.29 17.13
N SER A 64 12.21 -17.11 16.54
CA SER A 64 12.95 -16.76 15.33
C SER A 64 12.02 -16.59 14.12
N SER A 65 11.09 -17.51 13.90
CA SER A 65 10.13 -17.41 12.78
C SER A 65 9.17 -16.23 12.97
N LEU A 66 8.72 -15.96 14.20
CA LEU A 66 7.91 -14.78 14.50
C LEU A 66 8.69 -13.48 14.27
N LEU A 67 9.94 -13.42 14.69
CA LEU A 67 10.80 -12.25 14.45
C LEU A 67 11.00 -12.03 12.95
N PHE A 68 11.24 -13.09 12.20
CA PHE A 68 11.39 -13.02 10.74
C PHE A 68 10.08 -12.55 10.07
N LEU A 69 8.92 -13.03 10.51
CA LEU A 69 7.62 -12.57 10.02
C LEU A 69 7.41 -11.07 10.27
N VAL A 70 7.80 -10.58 11.45
CA VAL A 70 7.75 -9.15 11.77
C VAL A 70 8.68 -8.35 10.84
N ILE A 71 9.91 -8.82 10.64
CA ILE A 71 10.87 -8.16 9.74
C ILE A 71 10.32 -8.14 8.31
N MET A 72 9.74 -9.24 7.82
CA MET A 72 9.10 -9.28 6.49
C MET A 72 7.92 -8.33 6.40
N GLY A 73 7.10 -8.24 7.43
CA GLY A 73 5.98 -7.29 7.49
C GLY A 73 6.46 -5.83 7.46
N LEU A 74 7.52 -5.51 8.20
CA LEU A 74 8.15 -4.17 8.16
C LEU A 74 8.72 -3.86 6.78
N LEU A 75 9.42 -4.82 6.17
CA LEU A 75 10.00 -4.65 4.84
C LEU A 75 8.91 -4.46 3.77
N ALA A 76 7.84 -5.26 3.83
CA ALA A 76 6.69 -5.13 2.94
C ALA A 76 6.03 -3.74 3.07
N ASN A 77 5.88 -3.22 4.30
CA ASN A 77 5.38 -1.86 4.52
C ASN A 77 6.37 -0.78 4.05
N ALA A 78 7.67 -0.98 4.21
CA ALA A 78 8.68 -0.07 3.67
C ALA A 78 8.66 -0.02 2.14
N CYS A 79 8.55 -1.17 1.47
CA CYS A 79 8.37 -1.25 0.02
C CYS A 79 7.08 -0.56 -0.42
N TYR A 80 5.99 -0.71 0.35
CA TYR A 80 4.76 0.02 0.09
C TYR A 80 4.94 1.54 0.18
N CYS A 81 5.73 2.03 1.15
CA CYS A 81 6.05 3.45 1.26
C CYS A 81 6.82 3.98 0.04
N ALA A 82 7.62 3.15 -0.65
CA ALA A 82 8.28 3.54 -1.88
C ALA A 82 7.30 3.95 -2.99
N ALA A 83 6.08 3.40 -2.98
CA ALA A 83 5.02 3.78 -3.91
C ALA A 83 4.65 5.27 -3.82
N TYR A 84 4.72 5.88 -2.62
CA TYR A 84 4.48 7.32 -2.45
C TYR A 84 5.53 8.16 -3.18
N LEU A 85 6.81 7.73 -3.11
CA LEU A 85 7.91 8.44 -3.75
C LEU A 85 7.79 8.43 -5.29
N VAL A 86 7.29 7.32 -5.84
CA VAL A 86 7.06 7.19 -7.29
C VAL A 86 5.81 7.94 -7.71
N ASP A 87 4.76 7.92 -6.88
CA ASP A 87 3.49 8.52 -7.21
C ASP A 87 3.57 10.05 -7.35
N LEU A 88 4.30 10.73 -6.46
CA LEU A 88 4.42 12.18 -6.45
C LEU A 88 4.86 12.78 -7.80
N PRO A 89 5.98 12.35 -8.42
CA PRO A 89 6.39 12.90 -9.71
C PRO A 89 5.50 12.44 -10.86
N MET A 90 4.86 11.28 -10.74
CA MET A 90 4.05 10.70 -11.82
C MET A 90 2.63 11.28 -11.91
N GLN A 91 2.16 11.99 -10.89
CA GLN A 91 0.82 12.62 -10.89
C GLN A 91 0.62 13.65 -12.01
N HIS A 92 1.68 14.17 -12.59
CA HIS A 92 1.63 15.10 -13.72
C HIS A 92 1.12 14.45 -15.03
N PHE A 93 1.14 13.12 -15.11
CA PHE A 93 0.68 12.39 -16.30
C PHE A 93 -0.80 11.97 -16.15
N ALA A 94 -1.65 12.39 -17.11
CA ALA A 94 -3.08 12.08 -17.08
C ALA A 94 -3.41 10.58 -17.05
N VAL A 95 -2.54 9.76 -17.66
CA VAL A 95 -2.68 8.30 -17.72
C VAL A 95 -2.35 7.65 -16.36
N TRP A 96 -1.55 8.30 -15.52
CA TRP A 96 -1.07 7.79 -14.27
C TRP A 96 -2.19 7.39 -13.30
N ARG A 97 -3.30 8.15 -13.26
CA ARG A 97 -4.44 7.86 -12.39
C ARG A 97 -5.01 6.44 -12.57
N ARG A 98 -5.00 5.90 -13.80
CA ARG A 98 -5.42 4.52 -14.09
C ARG A 98 -4.35 3.51 -13.70
N TRP A 99 -3.08 3.83 -13.92
CA TRP A 99 -1.95 2.97 -13.60
C TRP A 99 -1.73 2.79 -12.09
N ARG A 100 -2.09 3.76 -11.26
CA ARG A 100 -2.05 3.66 -9.78
C ARG A 100 -2.81 2.43 -9.28
N TRP A 101 -3.98 2.15 -9.83
CA TRP A 101 -4.78 0.98 -9.49
C TRP A 101 -4.10 -0.32 -9.92
N ALA A 102 -3.59 -0.37 -11.13
CA ALA A 102 -2.89 -1.54 -11.63
C ALA A 102 -1.64 -1.85 -10.80
N LEU A 103 -0.85 -0.85 -10.48
CA LEU A 103 0.33 -1.00 -9.63
C LEU A 103 -0.02 -1.49 -8.23
N TRP A 104 -1.08 -0.95 -7.63
CA TRP A 104 -1.53 -1.41 -6.31
C TRP A 104 -1.98 -2.87 -6.36
N LEU A 105 -2.76 -3.28 -7.37
CA LEU A 105 -3.22 -4.66 -7.54
C LEU A 105 -2.04 -5.60 -7.76
N ILE A 106 -1.15 -5.29 -8.69
CA ILE A 106 0.02 -6.11 -9.01
C ILE A 106 0.92 -6.25 -7.77
N GLY A 107 1.21 -5.16 -7.07
CA GLY A 107 2.00 -5.18 -5.86
C GLY A 107 1.36 -6.00 -4.73
N THR A 108 0.05 -5.90 -4.56
CA THR A 108 -0.70 -6.67 -3.57
C THR A 108 -0.71 -8.16 -3.91
N LEU A 109 -0.98 -8.53 -5.16
CA LEU A 109 -0.93 -9.92 -5.61
C LEU A 109 0.47 -10.51 -5.47
N PHE A 110 1.50 -9.77 -5.84
CA PHE A 110 2.88 -10.20 -5.67
C PHE A 110 3.22 -10.43 -4.20
N ALA A 111 2.81 -9.54 -3.30
CA ALA A 111 3.02 -9.69 -1.87
C ALA A 111 2.28 -10.91 -1.29
N ILE A 112 1.04 -11.16 -1.74
CA ILE A 112 0.28 -12.36 -1.35
C ILE A 112 0.97 -13.63 -1.84
N LEU A 113 1.44 -13.68 -3.09
CA LEU A 113 2.16 -14.83 -3.63
C LEU A 113 3.45 -15.08 -2.86
N LEU A 114 4.21 -14.03 -2.57
CA LEU A 114 5.45 -14.13 -1.81
C LEU A 114 5.20 -14.61 -0.38
N ALA A 115 4.15 -14.10 0.29
CA ALA A 115 3.75 -14.55 1.61
C ALA A 115 3.34 -16.04 1.62
N ASN A 116 2.55 -16.46 0.62
CA ASN A 116 2.17 -17.88 0.49
C ASN A 116 3.39 -18.78 0.25
N TYR A 117 4.27 -18.37 -0.66
CA TYR A 117 5.49 -19.14 -0.94
C TYR A 117 6.35 -19.31 0.32
N TRP A 118 6.59 -18.21 1.04
CA TRP A 118 7.43 -18.22 2.21
C TRP A 118 6.82 -19.04 3.37
N ILE A 119 5.51 -18.89 3.63
CA ILE A 119 4.82 -19.66 4.68
C ILE A 119 4.82 -21.14 4.33
N ALA A 120 4.62 -21.50 3.06
CA ALA A 120 4.66 -22.88 2.62
C ALA A 120 6.05 -23.50 2.79
N ASP A 121 7.12 -22.76 2.48
CA ASP A 121 8.51 -23.20 2.65
C ASP A 121 8.88 -23.41 4.13
N GLU A 122 8.33 -22.57 5.04
CA GLU A 122 8.56 -22.70 6.48
C GLU A 122 7.79 -23.87 7.11
N ILE A 123 6.58 -24.17 6.61
CA ILE A 123 5.72 -25.24 7.14
C ILE A 123 6.13 -26.61 6.59
N TYR A 124 6.60 -26.67 5.34
CA TYR A 124 6.93 -27.90 4.63
C TYR A 124 8.37 -27.85 4.09
N PRO A 125 9.40 -27.88 4.96
CA PRO A 125 10.80 -27.78 4.52
C PRO A 125 11.30 -28.98 3.71
N ASP A 126 10.57 -30.12 3.74
CA ASP A 126 10.99 -31.39 3.13
C ASP A 126 10.76 -31.47 1.61
N PHE A 127 10.25 -30.42 0.98
CA PHE A 127 10.07 -30.37 -0.49
C PHE A 127 11.30 -29.84 -1.26
N ARG A 128 12.46 -29.79 -0.63
CA ARG A 128 13.73 -29.43 -1.28
C ARG A 128 14.53 -30.65 -1.70
#